data_4d8c3dc6edb8238337359179b5fc1a1a
#
_entry.id   4d8c3dc6edb8238337359179b5fc1a1a
#
_cell.length_a   1.000
_cell.length_b   1.000
_cell.length_c   1.000
_cell.angle_alpha   90.00
_cell.angle_beta   90.00
_cell.angle_gamma   90.00
#
_symmetry.space_group_name_H-M   'P 1'
#
loop_
_entity.id
_entity.type
_entity.pdbx_description
1 polymer ?
#
loop_
_entity_poly.entity_id
_entity_poly.type
_entity_poly.pdbx_seq_one_letter_code
_entity_poly.pdbx_strand_id
1 'polypeptide(L)'
;MSGIVLTTINAKWTHPSLALRLLKANLGSLETQCEIIEFALRQPLCEKIEPILAAHPRILGVSVSIWNHLATIELLEGLEKEWKKREEDLTKNTKEEGGRPIVVLGGPEVSYLPADADIFKFADYIIRGEGETAFRALCEGAFQGENKVFNVQDNLTEIKTAYHLYTDEDIAQKLIYVESSRGCPFECEFCLSAVKSKESAGAVREFPLESFLADMDTLVNRGVKTIKFLDRTFNANINRAVKICEFFLQKLEERARAGHAPFVVHFEMVPSLFPEELCEILAQFPQDSLRLEIGIQTLNPEVCARIRRPGWRNQSINPEKELETIRFLRKKTNAIIHADLIAGLPGEDLQSFGRGFDRLWQAVSEVRSEKGEVRSEEREDGKERREKSERRNDERGEKKARVEIQLGILKQLPGAPISRHNETFGMRYNCKPPYNIEETSSLSVDDLQRIKNFAAFWERLVNRGLLFLENGFVFEKFMALSDALFAHFGKNWGIDKNELIKKAADIFRI
;
A
#
# COMPACT_ATOMS: atom_id res chain seq x y z
N MET A 1 12.66 -16.43 -28.30
CA MET A 1 11.27 -15.91 -28.11
C MET A 1 10.77 -16.41 -26.78
N SER A 2 10.35 -15.51 -25.91
CA SER A 2 9.76 -15.89 -24.62
C SER A 2 8.38 -16.49 -24.90
N GLY A 3 8.15 -17.75 -24.54
CA GLY A 3 6.85 -18.40 -24.74
C GLY A 3 5.77 -17.85 -23.80
N ILE A 4 6.17 -17.16 -22.70
CA ILE A 4 5.29 -16.64 -21.66
C ILE A 4 5.72 -15.21 -21.34
N VAL A 5 4.76 -14.29 -21.34
CA VAL A 5 4.96 -12.91 -20.85
C VAL A 5 4.03 -12.68 -19.66
N LEU A 6 4.59 -12.20 -18.57
CA LEU A 6 3.87 -11.70 -17.40
C LEU A 6 3.94 -10.18 -17.38
N THR A 7 2.81 -9.50 -17.25
CA THR A 7 2.76 -8.04 -17.28
C THR A 7 1.81 -7.46 -16.24
N THR A 8 2.10 -6.22 -15.86
CA THR A 8 1.23 -5.36 -15.05
C THR A 8 1.58 -3.89 -15.28
N ILE A 9 0.64 -3.01 -14.94
CA ILE A 9 0.86 -1.57 -14.91
C ILE A 9 0.94 -1.14 -13.44
N ASN A 10 2.15 -0.84 -12.98
CA ASN A 10 2.42 -0.39 -11.63
C ASN A 10 1.97 1.06 -11.40
N ALA A 11 1.54 1.41 -10.20
CA ALA A 11 1.15 2.78 -9.85
C ALA A 11 2.31 3.78 -10.06
N LYS A 12 3.53 3.34 -9.79
CA LYS A 12 4.79 4.08 -10.05
C LYS A 12 5.86 3.11 -10.48
N TRP A 13 6.85 3.60 -11.21
CA TRP A 13 8.03 2.83 -11.62
C TRP A 13 8.79 2.19 -10.44
N THR A 14 8.79 2.86 -9.28
CA THR A 14 9.47 2.39 -8.07
C THR A 14 8.80 1.22 -7.35
N HIS A 15 7.70 0.69 -7.87
CA HIS A 15 6.91 -0.38 -7.26
C HIS A 15 6.92 -1.65 -8.11
N PRO A 16 8.00 -2.47 -8.08
CA PRO A 16 8.05 -3.70 -8.85
C PRO A 16 7.05 -4.73 -8.30
N SER A 17 6.44 -5.52 -9.17
CA SER A 17 5.47 -6.54 -8.78
C SER A 17 6.15 -7.77 -8.21
N LEU A 18 5.97 -8.05 -6.92
CA LEU A 18 6.36 -9.34 -6.32
C LEU A 18 5.51 -10.48 -6.89
N ALA A 19 4.23 -10.25 -7.14
CA ALA A 19 3.32 -11.28 -7.65
C ALA A 19 3.79 -11.86 -8.99
N LEU A 20 4.21 -11.02 -9.95
CA LEU A 20 4.73 -11.52 -11.24
C LEU A 20 6.01 -12.33 -11.06
N ARG A 21 6.86 -11.93 -10.12
CA ARG A 21 8.10 -12.65 -9.81
C ARG A 21 7.80 -14.01 -9.17
N LEU A 22 6.81 -14.08 -8.27
CA LEU A 22 6.36 -15.35 -7.67
C LEU A 22 5.77 -16.28 -8.72
N LEU A 23 4.93 -15.80 -9.62
CA LEU A 23 4.43 -16.60 -10.73
C LEU A 23 5.60 -17.17 -11.55
N LYS A 24 6.56 -16.34 -11.94
CA LYS A 24 7.72 -16.77 -12.73
C LYS A 24 8.59 -17.80 -11.99
N ALA A 25 8.94 -17.55 -10.73
CA ALA A 25 9.77 -18.48 -9.93
C ALA A 25 9.15 -19.86 -9.74
N ASN A 26 7.81 -19.94 -9.84
CA ASN A 26 7.06 -21.18 -9.66
C ASN A 26 6.66 -21.88 -10.96
N LEU A 27 7.14 -21.42 -12.13
CA LEU A 27 6.91 -22.07 -13.43
C LEU A 27 7.72 -23.36 -13.66
N GLY A 28 8.59 -23.75 -12.73
CA GLY A 28 9.43 -24.94 -12.89
C GLY A 28 10.34 -24.85 -14.11
N SER A 29 10.28 -25.82 -15.02
CA SER A 29 11.10 -25.85 -16.22
C SER A 29 10.77 -24.74 -17.23
N LEU A 30 9.63 -24.09 -17.10
CA LEU A 30 9.21 -22.98 -17.98
C LEU A 30 9.70 -21.61 -17.49
N GLU A 31 10.37 -21.51 -16.35
CA GLU A 31 10.84 -20.23 -15.78
C GLU A 31 11.72 -19.45 -16.77
N THR A 32 12.64 -20.14 -17.46
CA THR A 32 13.55 -19.52 -18.43
C THR A 32 12.86 -19.05 -19.72
N GLN A 33 11.65 -19.53 -20.00
CA GLN A 33 10.83 -19.13 -21.15
C GLN A 33 9.87 -17.99 -20.78
N CYS A 34 9.89 -17.52 -19.54
CA CYS A 34 9.01 -16.47 -19.03
C CYS A 34 9.77 -15.15 -18.91
N GLU A 35 9.20 -14.11 -19.49
CA GLU A 35 9.64 -12.73 -19.36
C GLU A 35 8.66 -11.92 -18.52
N ILE A 36 9.17 -10.99 -17.69
CA ILE A 36 8.36 -10.02 -16.94
C ILE A 36 8.54 -8.65 -17.61
N ILE A 37 7.43 -8.06 -18.05
CA ILE A 37 7.39 -6.73 -18.65
C ILE A 37 6.48 -5.85 -17.78
N GLU A 38 7.07 -4.93 -17.04
CA GLU A 38 6.35 -4.04 -16.12
C GLU A 38 6.30 -2.61 -16.66
N PHE A 39 5.16 -1.98 -16.55
CA PHE A 39 4.94 -0.59 -16.95
C PHE A 39 4.57 0.29 -15.76
N ALA A 40 4.74 1.60 -15.90
CA ALA A 40 4.20 2.57 -14.97
C ALA A 40 2.91 3.19 -15.54
N LEU A 41 1.98 3.57 -14.66
CA LEU A 41 0.66 4.11 -15.06
C LEU A 41 0.76 5.33 -16.00
N ARG A 42 1.78 6.15 -15.79
CA ARG A 42 1.99 7.39 -16.58
C ARG A 42 2.64 7.18 -17.95
N GLN A 43 3.12 5.98 -18.26
CA GLN A 43 3.68 5.72 -19.59
C GLN A 43 2.60 5.79 -20.67
N PRO A 44 2.91 6.29 -21.88
CA PRO A 44 2.01 6.26 -23.02
C PRO A 44 1.57 4.83 -23.39
N LEU A 45 0.38 4.68 -23.97
CA LEU A 45 -0.17 3.38 -24.34
C LEU A 45 0.70 2.65 -25.36
N CYS A 46 1.24 3.34 -26.35
CA CYS A 46 2.10 2.76 -27.38
C CYS A 46 3.38 2.12 -26.77
N GLU A 47 3.99 2.76 -25.78
CA GLU A 47 5.17 2.24 -25.08
C GLU A 47 4.85 0.99 -24.23
N LYS A 48 3.59 0.72 -23.95
CA LYS A 48 3.13 -0.50 -23.26
C LYS A 48 2.81 -1.63 -24.24
N ILE A 49 2.27 -1.31 -25.42
CA ILE A 49 1.87 -2.27 -26.45
C ILE A 49 3.10 -2.88 -27.15
N GLU A 50 4.02 -2.04 -27.62
CA GLU A 50 5.16 -2.48 -28.43
C GLU A 50 6.01 -3.59 -27.80
N PRO A 51 6.46 -3.52 -26.52
CA PRO A 51 7.27 -4.58 -25.93
C PRO A 51 6.55 -5.93 -25.85
N ILE A 52 5.22 -5.92 -25.56
CA ILE A 52 4.42 -7.15 -25.51
C ILE A 52 4.32 -7.78 -26.91
N LEU A 53 4.07 -6.96 -27.94
CA LEU A 53 3.98 -7.43 -29.30
C LEU A 53 5.33 -7.93 -29.84
N ALA A 54 6.44 -7.31 -29.43
CA ALA A 54 7.81 -7.69 -29.82
C ALA A 54 8.25 -9.02 -29.16
N ALA A 55 7.74 -9.34 -27.98
CA ALA A 55 8.02 -10.58 -27.28
C ALA A 55 7.34 -11.81 -27.90
N HIS A 56 6.32 -11.62 -28.76
CA HIS A 56 5.53 -12.70 -29.40
C HIS A 56 5.12 -13.82 -28.43
N PRO A 57 4.41 -13.50 -27.31
CA PRO A 57 4.07 -14.51 -26.33
C PRO A 57 3.06 -15.53 -26.85
N ARG A 58 3.19 -16.78 -26.46
CA ARG A 58 2.14 -17.78 -26.58
C ARG A 58 1.09 -17.63 -25.48
N ILE A 59 1.53 -17.19 -24.29
CA ILE A 59 0.69 -16.92 -23.12
C ILE A 59 1.03 -15.55 -22.57
N LEU A 60 0.00 -14.70 -22.38
CA LEU A 60 0.11 -13.39 -21.75
C LEU A 60 -0.64 -13.42 -20.41
N GLY A 61 0.11 -13.43 -19.30
CA GLY A 61 -0.44 -13.29 -17.95
C GLY A 61 -0.47 -11.81 -17.53
N VAL A 62 -1.64 -11.32 -17.14
CA VAL A 62 -1.85 -9.91 -16.78
C VAL A 62 -2.34 -9.80 -15.34
N SER A 63 -1.59 -9.10 -14.49
CA SER A 63 -1.99 -8.82 -13.11
C SER A 63 -2.73 -7.51 -13.01
N VAL A 64 -3.98 -7.58 -12.51
CA VAL A 64 -4.91 -6.45 -12.41
C VAL A 64 -5.13 -6.07 -10.94
N SER A 65 -4.94 -4.80 -10.66
CA SER A 65 -5.19 -4.17 -9.37
C SER A 65 -6.15 -2.98 -9.54
N ILE A 66 -6.74 -2.52 -8.46
CA ILE A 66 -7.70 -1.41 -8.49
C ILE A 66 -7.17 -0.14 -9.18
N TRP A 67 -5.89 0.16 -9.04
CA TRP A 67 -5.29 1.37 -9.63
C TRP A 67 -5.00 1.27 -11.13
N ASN A 68 -4.87 0.04 -11.66
CA ASN A 68 -4.53 -0.16 -13.07
C ASN A 68 -5.67 -0.77 -13.89
N HIS A 69 -6.82 -1.03 -13.31
CA HIS A 69 -7.95 -1.69 -13.96
C HIS A 69 -8.31 -1.03 -15.31
N LEU A 70 -8.59 0.28 -15.29
CA LEU A 70 -8.96 1.01 -16.51
C LEU A 70 -7.81 1.06 -17.53
N ALA A 71 -6.59 1.30 -17.07
CA ALA A 71 -5.41 1.31 -17.94
C ALA A 71 -5.09 -0.08 -18.52
N THR A 72 -5.45 -1.15 -17.80
CA THR A 72 -5.32 -2.52 -18.29
C THR A 72 -6.37 -2.81 -19.37
N ILE A 73 -7.61 -2.32 -19.24
CA ILE A 73 -8.61 -2.41 -20.30
C ILE A 73 -8.09 -1.71 -21.56
N GLU A 74 -7.59 -0.48 -21.44
CA GLU A 74 -7.02 0.27 -22.58
C GLU A 74 -5.87 -0.48 -23.26
N LEU A 75 -4.98 -1.08 -22.45
CA LEU A 75 -3.88 -1.91 -22.96
C LEU A 75 -4.38 -3.11 -23.74
N LEU A 76 -5.34 -3.87 -23.18
CA LEU A 76 -5.88 -5.07 -23.82
C LEU A 76 -6.68 -4.72 -25.09
N GLU A 77 -7.43 -3.62 -25.09
CA GLU A 77 -8.10 -3.11 -26.30
C GLU A 77 -7.11 -2.75 -27.41
N GLY A 78 -6.00 -2.13 -27.04
CA GLY A 78 -4.92 -1.79 -27.97
C GLY A 78 -4.25 -3.03 -28.55
N LEU A 79 -3.92 -4.01 -27.70
CA LEU A 79 -3.33 -5.29 -28.12
C LEU A 79 -4.25 -6.09 -29.04
N GLU A 80 -5.54 -6.19 -28.72
CA GLU A 80 -6.55 -6.87 -29.57
C GLU A 80 -6.64 -6.27 -30.99
N LYS A 81 -6.55 -4.94 -31.12
CA LYS A 81 -6.53 -4.26 -32.41
C LYS A 81 -5.28 -4.64 -33.22
N GLU A 82 -4.10 -4.66 -32.58
CA GLU A 82 -2.86 -5.00 -33.27
C GLU A 82 -2.79 -6.48 -33.63
N TRP A 83 -3.29 -7.41 -32.78
CA TRP A 83 -3.36 -8.83 -33.11
C TRP A 83 -4.28 -9.09 -34.31
N LYS A 84 -5.48 -8.50 -34.33
CA LYS A 84 -6.41 -8.62 -35.47
C LYS A 84 -5.78 -8.12 -36.78
N LYS A 85 -5.11 -6.96 -36.73
CA LYS A 85 -4.42 -6.42 -37.89
C LYS A 85 -3.33 -7.38 -38.40
N ARG A 86 -2.55 -7.97 -37.51
CA ARG A 86 -1.53 -8.97 -37.88
C ARG A 86 -2.15 -10.22 -38.49
N GLU A 87 -3.25 -10.74 -37.95
CA GLU A 87 -3.97 -11.87 -38.53
C GLU A 87 -4.48 -11.57 -39.94
N GLU A 88 -5.03 -10.38 -40.20
CA GLU A 88 -5.47 -9.93 -41.51
C GLU A 88 -4.30 -9.81 -42.49
N ASP A 89 -3.14 -9.36 -42.07
CA ASP A 89 -1.93 -9.25 -42.90
C ASP A 89 -1.30 -10.63 -43.18
N LEU A 90 -1.33 -11.57 -42.21
CA LEU A 90 -0.85 -12.95 -42.35
C LEU A 90 -1.68 -13.76 -43.37
N THR A 91 -2.98 -13.51 -43.46
CA THR A 91 -3.85 -14.16 -44.51
C THR A 91 -3.47 -13.75 -45.91
N LYS A 92 -2.71 -12.65 -46.08
CA LYS A 92 -2.23 -12.14 -47.38
C LYS A 92 -0.84 -12.56 -47.79
N ASN A 93 0.06 -12.89 -46.83
CA ASN A 93 1.44 -13.24 -47.08
C ASN A 93 2.00 -14.18 -46.02
N THR A 94 2.16 -15.47 -46.38
CA THR A 94 3.01 -16.52 -45.79
C THR A 94 3.06 -16.67 -44.23
N LYS A 95 3.08 -17.94 -43.84
CA LYS A 95 3.29 -18.60 -42.56
C LYS A 95 4.32 -17.93 -41.62
N GLU A 96 3.99 -16.85 -40.98
CA GLU A 96 4.67 -16.42 -39.77
C GLU A 96 3.78 -16.76 -38.56
N GLU A 97 4.36 -17.45 -37.58
CA GLU A 97 3.74 -17.76 -36.29
C GLU A 97 3.54 -16.47 -35.48
N GLY A 98 2.33 -15.97 -35.36
CA GLY A 98 2.06 -14.70 -34.69
C GLY A 98 0.58 -14.43 -34.40
N GLY A 99 -0.20 -15.47 -34.09
CA GLY A 99 -1.59 -15.32 -33.66
C GLY A 99 -1.74 -14.65 -32.28
N ARG A 100 -2.97 -14.32 -31.91
CA ARG A 100 -3.33 -13.82 -30.58
C ARG A 100 -2.88 -14.81 -29.50
N PRO A 101 -2.17 -14.38 -28.43
CA PRO A 101 -1.78 -15.27 -27.34
C PRO A 101 -3.01 -15.68 -26.50
N ILE A 102 -2.83 -16.75 -25.71
CA ILE A 102 -3.75 -17.07 -24.61
C ILE A 102 -3.61 -15.97 -23.54
N VAL A 103 -4.67 -15.25 -23.26
CA VAL A 103 -4.69 -14.16 -22.25
C VAL A 103 -5.22 -14.71 -20.93
N VAL A 104 -4.41 -14.59 -19.89
CA VAL A 104 -4.72 -15.01 -18.52
C VAL A 104 -4.80 -13.80 -17.62
N LEU A 105 -5.97 -13.51 -17.05
CA LEU A 105 -6.14 -12.43 -16.09
C LEU A 105 -6.06 -12.97 -14.66
N GLY A 106 -5.35 -12.25 -13.80
CA GLY A 106 -5.25 -12.51 -12.37
C GLY A 106 -5.04 -11.24 -11.56
N GLY A 107 -4.80 -11.39 -10.27
CA GLY A 107 -4.53 -10.29 -9.35
C GLY A 107 -5.72 -9.92 -8.45
N PRO A 108 -5.50 -9.03 -7.48
CA PRO A 108 -6.47 -8.76 -6.42
C PRO A 108 -7.79 -8.18 -6.91
N GLU A 109 -7.79 -7.39 -7.99
CA GLU A 109 -9.02 -6.84 -8.56
C GLU A 109 -9.86 -7.94 -9.20
N VAL A 110 -9.25 -8.75 -10.06
CA VAL A 110 -9.92 -9.84 -10.79
C VAL A 110 -10.51 -10.90 -9.87
N SER A 111 -9.89 -11.10 -8.70
CA SER A 111 -10.29 -12.14 -7.76
C SER A 111 -11.74 -12.00 -7.26
N TYR A 112 -12.27 -10.77 -7.25
CA TYR A 112 -13.57 -10.48 -6.64
C TYR A 112 -14.56 -9.79 -7.60
N LEU A 113 -14.16 -9.49 -8.82
CA LEU A 113 -15.08 -8.92 -9.82
C LEU A 113 -16.22 -9.88 -10.13
N PRO A 114 -17.44 -9.37 -10.43
CA PRO A 114 -18.56 -10.19 -10.91
C PRO A 114 -18.22 -10.86 -12.24
N ALA A 115 -18.92 -11.96 -12.55
CA ALA A 115 -18.61 -12.78 -13.73
C ALA A 115 -18.81 -12.06 -15.09
N ASP A 116 -19.61 -11.02 -15.10
CA ASP A 116 -19.95 -10.19 -16.25
C ASP A 116 -19.09 -8.91 -16.36
N ALA A 117 -18.01 -8.79 -15.56
CA ALA A 117 -17.15 -7.62 -15.62
C ALA A 117 -16.52 -7.44 -17.01
N ASP A 118 -16.56 -6.21 -17.53
CA ASP A 118 -16.11 -5.85 -18.88
C ASP A 118 -14.70 -6.33 -19.23
N ILE A 119 -13.78 -6.37 -18.26
CA ILE A 119 -12.41 -6.79 -18.48
C ILE A 119 -12.31 -8.28 -18.89
N PHE A 120 -13.26 -9.11 -18.49
CA PHE A 120 -13.23 -10.55 -18.77
C PHE A 120 -13.48 -10.91 -20.24
N LYS A 121 -13.98 -9.97 -21.05
CA LYS A 121 -14.12 -10.16 -22.50
C LYS A 121 -12.77 -10.41 -23.21
N PHE A 122 -11.67 -9.97 -22.59
CA PHE A 122 -10.32 -10.16 -23.12
C PHE A 122 -9.65 -11.45 -22.65
N ALA A 123 -10.20 -12.12 -21.64
CA ALA A 123 -9.57 -13.26 -20.99
C ALA A 123 -9.98 -14.59 -21.63
N ASP A 124 -9.01 -15.45 -21.89
CA ASP A 124 -9.24 -16.86 -22.15
C ASP A 124 -9.34 -17.62 -20.82
N TYR A 125 -8.56 -17.22 -19.82
CA TYR A 125 -8.57 -17.80 -18.47
C TYR A 125 -8.51 -16.71 -17.39
N ILE A 126 -9.10 -17.01 -16.23
CA ILE A 126 -9.14 -16.13 -15.06
C ILE A 126 -8.65 -16.93 -13.86
N ILE A 127 -7.61 -16.41 -13.18
CA ILE A 127 -7.10 -16.99 -11.93
C ILE A 127 -7.48 -16.06 -10.79
N ARG A 128 -8.31 -16.55 -9.87
CA ARG A 128 -8.76 -15.87 -8.65
C ARG A 128 -7.99 -16.39 -7.46
N GLY A 129 -7.65 -15.50 -6.53
CA GLY A 129 -6.82 -15.85 -5.36
C GLY A 129 -5.34 -15.89 -5.68
N GLU A 130 -4.67 -16.96 -5.24
CA GLU A 130 -3.25 -17.18 -5.44
C GLU A 130 -3.03 -17.88 -6.79
N GLY A 131 -1.95 -17.58 -7.45
CA GLY A 131 -1.82 -17.95 -8.85
C GLY A 131 -0.67 -18.90 -9.17
N GLU A 132 0.23 -19.15 -8.25
CA GLU A 132 1.52 -19.79 -8.54
C GLU A 132 1.37 -21.19 -9.13
N THR A 133 0.58 -22.04 -8.50
CA THR A 133 0.37 -23.42 -8.99
C THR A 133 -0.60 -23.47 -10.18
N ALA A 134 -1.67 -22.67 -10.17
CA ALA A 134 -2.64 -22.66 -11.25
C ALA A 134 -2.04 -22.10 -12.55
N PHE A 135 -1.28 -21.02 -12.48
CA PHE A 135 -0.65 -20.44 -13.66
C PHE A 135 0.39 -21.38 -14.27
N ARG A 136 1.18 -22.06 -13.42
CA ARG A 136 2.10 -23.11 -13.87
C ARG A 136 1.36 -24.21 -14.61
N ALA A 137 0.34 -24.80 -14.01
CA ALA A 137 -0.43 -25.89 -14.60
C ALA A 137 -1.06 -25.49 -15.95
N LEU A 138 -1.54 -24.24 -16.06
CA LEU A 138 -2.03 -23.67 -17.32
C LEU A 138 -0.91 -23.60 -18.38
N CYS A 139 0.26 -23.10 -18.03
CA CYS A 139 1.39 -23.00 -18.93
C CYS A 139 1.92 -24.37 -19.40
N GLU A 140 1.82 -25.40 -18.56
CA GLU A 140 2.15 -26.79 -18.88
C GLU A 140 1.08 -27.49 -19.76
N GLY A 141 -0.06 -26.81 -20.04
CA GLY A 141 -1.15 -27.35 -20.84
C GLY A 141 -2.05 -28.34 -20.11
N ALA A 142 -2.05 -28.34 -18.78
CA ALA A 142 -2.83 -29.24 -17.95
C ALA A 142 -4.34 -28.94 -17.97
N PHE A 143 -4.75 -27.74 -18.40
CA PHE A 143 -6.15 -27.35 -18.46
C PHE A 143 -6.70 -27.50 -19.88
N GLN A 144 -7.28 -28.67 -20.15
CA GLN A 144 -8.08 -28.93 -21.34
C GLN A 144 -9.55 -29.06 -20.91
N GLY A 145 -10.34 -27.97 -21.05
CA GLY A 145 -11.75 -27.99 -20.68
C GLY A 145 -12.43 -26.62 -20.72
N GLU A 146 -13.75 -26.63 -20.51
CA GLU A 146 -14.60 -25.43 -20.59
C GLU A 146 -14.45 -24.47 -19.40
N ASN A 147 -13.82 -24.90 -18.28
CA ASN A 147 -13.64 -24.07 -17.10
C ASN A 147 -12.57 -23.02 -17.34
N LYS A 148 -13.01 -21.76 -17.45
CA LYS A 148 -12.15 -20.59 -17.65
C LYS A 148 -11.72 -19.92 -16.35
N VAL A 149 -12.32 -20.26 -15.19
CA VAL A 149 -12.09 -19.61 -13.89
C VAL A 149 -11.56 -20.59 -12.86
N PHE A 150 -10.43 -20.27 -12.29
CA PHE A 150 -9.76 -21.05 -11.23
C PHE A 150 -9.75 -20.24 -9.94
N ASN A 151 -10.12 -20.87 -8.82
CA ASN A 151 -9.99 -20.31 -7.48
C ASN A 151 -8.95 -21.13 -6.74
N VAL A 152 -7.84 -20.54 -6.38
CA VAL A 152 -6.68 -21.26 -5.82
C VAL A 152 -6.20 -20.62 -4.54
N GLN A 153 -5.79 -21.46 -3.62
CA GLN A 153 -5.01 -21.14 -2.44
C GLN A 153 -3.84 -22.09 -2.37
N ASP A 154 -2.64 -21.54 -2.48
CA ASP A 154 -1.41 -22.32 -2.56
C ASP A 154 -0.88 -22.76 -1.17
N ASN A 155 -0.15 -23.86 -1.11
CA ASN A 155 0.60 -24.26 0.07
C ASN A 155 1.93 -23.50 0.12
N LEU A 156 2.08 -22.56 1.05
CA LEU A 156 3.26 -21.70 1.13
C LEU A 156 4.57 -22.45 1.43
N THR A 157 4.51 -23.68 1.94
CA THR A 157 5.72 -24.50 2.15
C THR A 157 6.28 -25.09 0.84
N GLU A 158 5.47 -25.09 -0.23
CA GLU A 158 5.83 -25.59 -1.56
C GLU A 158 6.12 -24.47 -2.56
N ILE A 159 5.71 -23.23 -2.25
CA ILE A 159 5.94 -22.06 -3.09
C ILE A 159 7.39 -21.59 -2.93
N LYS A 160 8.09 -21.49 -4.06
CA LYS A 160 9.42 -20.89 -4.11
C LYS A 160 9.31 -19.37 -3.97
N THR A 161 10.16 -18.81 -3.14
CA THR A 161 10.33 -17.37 -3.05
C THR A 161 10.95 -16.81 -4.34
N ALA A 162 10.74 -15.54 -4.62
CA ALA A 162 11.08 -14.95 -5.92
C ALA A 162 12.10 -13.81 -5.83
N TYR A 163 12.76 -13.64 -4.69
CA TYR A 163 13.59 -12.46 -4.43
C TYR A 163 14.88 -12.43 -5.27
N HIS A 164 15.34 -13.59 -5.74
CA HIS A 164 16.45 -13.69 -6.70
C HIS A 164 16.14 -13.07 -8.07
N LEU A 165 14.85 -12.89 -8.41
CA LEU A 165 14.39 -12.28 -9.66
C LEU A 165 14.37 -10.74 -9.62
N TYR A 166 14.61 -10.10 -8.49
CA TYR A 166 14.87 -8.68 -8.46
C TYR A 166 16.22 -8.39 -9.12
N THR A 167 16.22 -7.50 -10.11
CA THR A 167 17.46 -7.08 -10.79
C THR A 167 18.30 -6.19 -9.88
N ASP A 168 19.57 -5.97 -10.23
CA ASP A 168 20.42 -5.04 -9.48
C ASP A 168 19.90 -3.60 -9.57
N GLU A 169 19.24 -3.24 -10.68
CA GLU A 169 18.55 -1.97 -10.81
C GLU A 169 17.35 -1.88 -9.85
N ASP A 170 16.54 -2.94 -9.73
CA ASP A 170 15.44 -2.98 -8.76
C ASP A 170 15.97 -2.75 -7.32
N ILE A 171 17.01 -3.50 -6.94
CA ILE A 171 17.65 -3.40 -5.60
C ILE A 171 18.17 -1.98 -5.34
N ALA A 172 18.79 -1.35 -6.34
CA ALA A 172 19.40 -0.05 -6.18
C ALA A 172 18.39 1.11 -6.13
N GLN A 173 17.23 0.99 -6.80
CA GLN A 173 16.39 2.15 -7.10
C GLN A 173 14.91 1.99 -6.70
N LYS A 174 14.44 0.77 -6.42
CA LYS A 174 13.02 0.50 -6.16
C LYS A 174 12.76 0.06 -4.71
N LEU A 175 11.48 0.07 -4.34
CA LEU A 175 10.99 -0.53 -3.11
C LEU A 175 10.94 -2.04 -3.30
N ILE A 176 11.71 -2.79 -2.53
CA ILE A 176 11.70 -4.24 -2.63
C ILE A 176 10.59 -4.80 -1.75
N TYR A 177 9.58 -5.38 -2.40
CA TYR A 177 8.47 -6.02 -1.73
C TYR A 177 8.83 -7.44 -1.32
N VAL A 178 8.49 -7.78 -0.08
CA VAL A 178 8.64 -9.12 0.47
C VAL A 178 7.36 -9.52 1.21
N GLU A 179 7.14 -10.82 1.36
CA GLU A 179 6.08 -11.35 2.20
C GLU A 179 6.61 -12.51 3.05
N SER A 180 6.36 -12.46 4.35
CA SER A 180 6.69 -13.56 5.26
C SER A 180 5.46 -14.42 5.57
N SER A 181 4.26 -13.85 5.32
CA SER A 181 2.98 -14.50 5.55
C SER A 181 1.89 -13.98 4.61
N ARG A 182 0.85 -14.79 4.42
CA ARG A 182 -0.39 -14.44 3.69
C ARG A 182 -1.60 -14.61 4.58
N GLY A 183 -2.59 -13.72 4.40
CA GLY A 183 -3.83 -13.72 5.18
C GLY A 183 -3.81 -12.68 6.30
N CYS A 184 -4.93 -12.60 7.02
CA CYS A 184 -5.12 -11.68 8.14
C CYS A 184 -6.09 -12.34 9.13
N PRO A 185 -5.81 -12.30 10.45
CA PRO A 185 -6.70 -12.94 11.43
C PRO A 185 -7.97 -12.12 11.67
N PHE A 186 -8.07 -10.91 11.12
CA PHE A 186 -9.15 -9.96 11.33
C PHE A 186 -10.21 -9.99 10.22
N GLU A 187 -11.41 -9.44 10.54
CA GLU A 187 -12.59 -9.44 9.67
C GLU A 187 -13.07 -8.01 9.34
N CYS A 188 -12.17 -7.04 9.29
CA CYS A 188 -12.52 -5.65 8.98
C CYS A 188 -13.25 -5.56 7.63
N GLU A 189 -14.52 -5.14 7.63
CA GLU A 189 -15.42 -5.26 6.48
C GLU A 189 -15.06 -4.40 5.26
N PHE A 190 -14.25 -3.38 5.45
CA PHE A 190 -13.72 -2.56 4.35
C PHE A 190 -12.52 -3.20 3.63
N CYS A 191 -11.99 -4.31 4.15
CA CYS A 191 -10.74 -4.92 3.69
C CYS A 191 -11.00 -6.23 2.93
N LEU A 192 -10.34 -6.43 1.80
CA LEU A 192 -10.41 -7.69 1.04
C LEU A 192 -9.84 -8.89 1.81
N SER A 193 -8.92 -8.66 2.75
CA SER A 193 -8.41 -9.73 3.61
C SER A 193 -9.46 -10.33 4.56
N ALA A 194 -10.61 -9.66 4.72
CA ALA A 194 -11.76 -10.19 5.46
C ALA A 194 -12.63 -11.15 4.64
N VAL A 195 -12.45 -11.15 3.31
CA VAL A 195 -13.17 -12.06 2.41
C VAL A 195 -12.52 -13.44 2.55
N LYS A 196 -13.19 -14.30 3.31
CA LYS A 196 -12.70 -15.66 3.57
C LYS A 196 -13.31 -16.64 2.59
N SER A 197 -12.49 -17.50 2.00
CA SER A 197 -13.01 -18.76 1.45
C SER A 197 -13.46 -19.64 2.61
N LYS A 198 -14.39 -20.57 2.36
CA LYS A 198 -14.85 -21.53 3.40
C LYS A 198 -13.68 -22.35 3.98
N GLU A 199 -12.57 -22.45 3.25
CA GLU A 199 -11.40 -23.27 3.57
C GLU A 199 -10.30 -22.46 4.31
N SER A 200 -10.28 -21.13 4.18
CA SER A 200 -9.22 -20.27 4.74
C SER A 200 -9.69 -19.35 5.88
N ALA A 201 -10.71 -19.78 6.63
CA ALA A 201 -11.32 -18.97 7.69
C ALA A 201 -10.29 -18.37 8.69
N GLY A 202 -9.73 -17.22 8.38
CA GLY A 202 -8.95 -16.39 9.31
C GLY A 202 -7.54 -16.89 9.64
N ALA A 203 -7.01 -17.86 8.95
CA ALA A 203 -5.66 -18.35 9.19
C ALA A 203 -4.63 -17.46 8.49
N VAL A 204 -3.68 -16.96 9.25
CA VAL A 204 -2.41 -16.47 8.71
C VAL A 204 -1.57 -17.69 8.35
N ARG A 205 -1.16 -17.81 7.10
CA ARG A 205 -0.26 -18.84 6.60
C ARG A 205 1.12 -18.24 6.44
N GLU A 206 2.15 -18.97 6.85
CA GLU A 206 3.51 -18.46 6.93
C GLU A 206 4.43 -19.21 5.98
N PHE A 207 5.33 -18.48 5.33
CA PHE A 207 6.48 -19.10 4.68
C PHE A 207 7.46 -19.68 5.72
N PRO A 208 8.21 -20.73 5.42
CA PRO A 208 9.24 -21.22 6.33
C PRO A 208 10.22 -20.11 6.73
N LEU A 209 10.36 -19.87 8.05
CA LEU A 209 11.10 -18.71 8.55
C LEU A 209 12.57 -18.73 8.17
N GLU A 210 13.22 -19.87 8.26
CA GLU A 210 14.65 -20.02 7.98
C GLU A 210 14.99 -19.67 6.54
N SER A 211 14.21 -20.19 5.58
CA SER A 211 14.41 -19.88 4.16
C SER A 211 14.10 -18.41 3.86
N PHE A 212 13.04 -17.85 4.46
CA PHE A 212 12.73 -16.43 4.34
C PHE A 212 13.88 -15.55 4.84
N LEU A 213 14.45 -15.84 6.00
CA LEU A 213 15.58 -15.07 6.54
C LEU A 213 16.85 -15.21 5.68
N ALA A 214 17.11 -16.37 5.10
CA ALA A 214 18.23 -16.56 4.16
C ALA A 214 18.06 -15.69 2.88
N ASP A 215 16.83 -15.58 2.38
CA ASP A 215 16.51 -14.69 1.26
C ASP A 215 16.71 -13.22 1.66
N MET A 216 16.28 -12.82 2.86
CA MET A 216 16.50 -11.46 3.35
C MET A 216 17.99 -11.15 3.51
N ASP A 217 18.79 -12.11 3.97
CA ASP A 217 20.26 -11.96 4.02
C ASP A 217 20.83 -11.69 2.62
N THR A 218 20.38 -12.43 1.62
CA THR A 218 20.79 -12.24 0.22
C THR A 218 20.43 -10.83 -0.27
N LEU A 219 19.22 -10.34 -0.01
CA LEU A 219 18.79 -8.98 -0.40
C LEU A 219 19.62 -7.90 0.28
N VAL A 220 19.88 -8.05 1.58
CA VAL A 220 20.69 -7.10 2.35
C VAL A 220 22.12 -7.06 1.83
N ASN A 221 22.72 -8.21 1.53
CA ASN A 221 24.08 -8.32 0.98
C ASN A 221 24.18 -7.74 -0.44
N ARG A 222 23.11 -7.79 -1.23
CA ARG A 222 23.01 -7.11 -2.53
C ARG A 222 22.83 -5.59 -2.43
N GLY A 223 22.71 -5.05 -1.22
CA GLY A 223 22.66 -3.60 -0.99
C GLY A 223 21.28 -2.97 -1.09
N VAL A 224 20.21 -3.72 -0.80
CA VAL A 224 18.84 -3.19 -0.76
C VAL A 224 18.74 -1.94 0.12
N LYS A 225 17.96 -0.95 -0.34
CA LYS A 225 17.72 0.31 0.40
C LYS A 225 16.42 0.30 1.20
N THR A 226 15.40 -0.35 0.69
CA THR A 226 14.09 -0.40 1.36
C THR A 226 13.43 -1.74 1.10
N ILE A 227 13.07 -2.42 2.17
CA ILE A 227 12.29 -3.66 2.17
C ILE A 227 10.89 -3.32 2.71
N LYS A 228 9.85 -3.50 1.89
CA LYS A 228 8.47 -3.33 2.32
C LYS A 228 7.77 -4.68 2.40
N PHE A 229 7.28 -5.01 3.60
CA PHE A 229 6.48 -6.20 3.83
C PHE A 229 5.07 -6.02 3.28
N LEU A 230 4.55 -7.09 2.65
CA LEU A 230 3.17 -7.21 2.17
C LEU A 230 2.27 -7.97 3.16
N ASP A 231 2.84 -8.43 4.25
CA ASP A 231 2.12 -9.06 5.37
C ASP A 231 1.03 -8.12 5.86
N ARG A 232 -0.23 -8.54 5.78
CA ARG A 232 -1.40 -7.71 6.12
C ARG A 232 -1.47 -7.31 7.59
N THR A 233 -0.80 -8.07 8.45
CA THR A 233 -0.66 -7.81 9.88
C THR A 233 0.64 -8.46 10.33
N PHE A 234 1.75 -7.75 10.20
CA PHE A 234 3.07 -8.25 10.53
C PHE A 234 3.15 -8.77 11.98
N ASN A 235 2.48 -8.08 12.90
CA ASN A 235 2.42 -8.45 14.31
C ASN A 235 1.30 -9.43 14.68
N ALA A 236 0.76 -10.20 13.72
CA ALA A 236 -0.22 -11.25 14.02
C ALA A 236 0.40 -12.43 14.80
N ASN A 237 1.64 -12.77 14.48
CA ASN A 237 2.46 -13.74 15.22
C ASN A 237 3.65 -13.01 15.85
N ILE A 238 3.55 -12.71 17.15
CA ILE A 238 4.54 -11.89 17.86
C ILE A 238 5.92 -12.56 17.88
N ASN A 239 5.99 -13.86 18.18
CA ASN A 239 7.27 -14.57 18.23
C ASN A 239 8.01 -14.54 16.88
N ARG A 240 7.26 -14.64 15.78
CA ARG A 240 7.82 -14.53 14.44
C ARG A 240 8.26 -13.10 14.13
N ALA A 241 7.44 -12.12 14.46
CA ALA A 241 7.73 -10.71 14.26
C ALA A 241 9.02 -10.30 15.00
N VAL A 242 9.18 -10.73 16.25
CA VAL A 242 10.39 -10.47 17.06
C VAL A 242 11.61 -11.08 16.38
N LYS A 243 11.58 -12.36 15.97
CA LYS A 243 12.71 -13.01 15.28
C LYS A 243 13.12 -12.31 13.97
N ILE A 244 12.14 -11.84 13.21
CA ILE A 244 12.41 -11.08 11.98
C ILE A 244 13.03 -9.71 12.33
N CYS A 245 12.56 -9.03 13.36
CA CYS A 245 13.14 -7.78 13.83
C CYS A 245 14.58 -7.97 14.36
N GLU A 246 14.85 -9.01 15.16
CA GLU A 246 16.19 -9.37 15.63
C GLU A 246 17.16 -9.58 14.47
N PHE A 247 16.74 -10.33 13.45
CA PHE A 247 17.54 -10.51 12.23
C PHE A 247 17.89 -9.18 11.57
N PHE A 248 16.92 -8.30 11.34
CA PHE A 248 17.21 -7.02 10.71
C PHE A 248 18.06 -6.09 11.57
N LEU A 249 17.89 -6.11 12.89
CA LEU A 249 18.76 -5.36 13.80
C LEU A 249 20.21 -5.83 13.70
N GLN A 250 20.45 -7.14 13.71
CA GLN A 250 21.78 -7.69 13.49
C GLN A 250 22.38 -7.22 12.17
N LYS A 251 21.61 -7.25 11.08
CA LYS A 251 22.08 -6.79 9.75
C LYS A 251 22.35 -5.29 9.70
N LEU A 252 21.57 -4.48 10.39
CA LEU A 252 21.79 -3.03 10.50
C LEU A 252 23.09 -2.75 11.29
N GLU A 253 23.37 -3.51 12.36
CA GLU A 253 24.61 -3.39 13.09
C GLU A 253 25.83 -3.81 12.25
N GLU A 254 25.75 -4.93 11.52
CA GLU A 254 26.81 -5.39 10.60
C GLU A 254 27.12 -4.30 9.56
N ARG A 255 26.09 -3.68 8.96
CA ARG A 255 26.27 -2.56 8.02
C ARG A 255 26.90 -1.33 8.66
N ALA A 256 26.44 -0.96 9.85
CA ALA A 256 26.99 0.19 10.57
C ALA A 256 28.48 0.00 10.88
N ARG A 257 28.89 -1.20 11.32
CA ARG A 257 30.30 -1.56 11.55
C ARG A 257 31.15 -1.48 10.25
N ALA A 258 30.53 -1.78 9.10
CA ALA A 258 31.16 -1.65 7.79
C ALA A 258 31.13 -0.22 7.23
N GLY A 259 30.59 0.76 7.95
CA GLY A 259 30.48 2.16 7.50
C GLY A 259 29.43 2.42 6.43
N HIS A 260 28.47 1.53 6.26
CA HIS A 260 27.37 1.69 5.28
C HIS A 260 26.15 2.34 5.92
N ALA A 261 25.40 3.10 5.11
CA ALA A 261 24.10 3.65 5.50
C ALA A 261 23.09 2.55 5.83
N PRO A 262 22.15 2.77 6.79
CA PRO A 262 21.10 1.81 7.07
C PRO A 262 20.18 1.59 5.87
N PHE A 263 19.59 0.41 5.79
CA PHE A 263 18.41 0.17 4.95
C PHE A 263 17.13 0.35 5.78
N VAL A 264 16.01 0.55 5.11
CA VAL A 264 14.70 0.73 5.74
C VAL A 264 13.89 -0.55 5.66
N VAL A 265 13.30 -0.99 6.75
CA VAL A 265 12.24 -1.99 6.77
C VAL A 265 10.89 -1.32 7.05
N HIS A 266 9.83 -1.76 6.36
CA HIS A 266 8.50 -1.20 6.46
C HIS A 266 7.48 -2.29 6.75
N PHE A 267 6.79 -2.19 7.90
CA PHE A 267 5.79 -3.14 8.37
C PHE A 267 4.39 -2.52 8.44
N GLU A 268 3.36 -3.30 8.06
CA GLU A 268 1.95 -2.99 8.33
C GLU A 268 1.52 -3.70 9.62
N MET A 269 1.02 -2.95 10.61
CA MET A 269 0.77 -3.47 11.95
C MET A 269 -0.59 -3.01 12.49
N VAL A 270 -1.16 -3.83 13.38
CA VAL A 270 -2.40 -3.52 14.09
C VAL A 270 -2.07 -2.99 15.49
N PRO A 271 -2.57 -1.81 15.89
CA PRO A 271 -2.18 -1.14 17.13
C PRO A 271 -2.58 -1.89 18.42
N SER A 272 -3.56 -2.77 18.35
CA SER A 272 -3.99 -3.58 19.51
C SER A 272 -3.05 -4.75 19.86
N LEU A 273 -2.04 -5.04 19.01
CA LEU A 273 -1.11 -6.17 19.14
C LEU A 273 0.33 -5.70 19.38
N PHE A 274 0.55 -4.95 20.44
CA PHE A 274 1.88 -4.47 20.83
C PHE A 274 2.22 -4.89 22.27
N PRO A 275 2.63 -6.16 22.49
CA PRO A 275 3.17 -6.58 23.77
C PRO A 275 4.54 -5.92 24.01
N GLU A 276 4.97 -5.91 25.28
CA GLU A 276 6.20 -5.25 25.71
C GLU A 276 7.43 -5.72 24.93
N GLU A 277 7.57 -7.01 24.71
CA GLU A 277 8.63 -7.64 23.92
C GLU A 277 8.77 -7.04 22.51
N LEU A 278 7.64 -6.87 21.81
CA LEU A 278 7.64 -6.24 20.48
C LEU A 278 7.97 -4.75 20.56
N CYS A 279 7.51 -4.06 21.59
CA CYS A 279 7.81 -2.67 21.83
C CYS A 279 9.31 -2.46 22.07
N GLU A 280 9.94 -3.32 22.87
CA GLU A 280 11.36 -3.26 23.19
C GLU A 280 12.25 -3.51 21.97
N ILE A 281 11.91 -4.49 21.13
CA ILE A 281 12.68 -4.75 19.92
C ILE A 281 12.59 -3.62 18.91
N LEU A 282 11.40 -3.06 18.69
CA LEU A 282 11.21 -1.91 17.78
C LEU A 282 11.93 -0.66 18.26
N ALA A 283 12.09 -0.48 19.57
CA ALA A 283 12.82 0.64 20.15
C ALA A 283 14.34 0.59 19.85
N GLN A 284 14.88 -0.57 19.45
CA GLN A 284 16.32 -0.73 19.17
C GLN A 284 16.69 -0.31 17.75
N PHE A 285 15.72 -0.18 16.85
CA PHE A 285 16.01 0.22 15.47
C PHE A 285 16.67 1.60 15.41
N PRO A 286 17.78 1.73 14.65
CA PRO A 286 18.44 3.02 14.47
C PRO A 286 17.58 4.00 13.67
N GLN A 287 17.97 5.25 13.71
CA GLN A 287 17.29 6.29 12.91
C GLN A 287 17.33 5.94 11.42
N ASP A 288 16.27 6.30 10.71
CA ASP A 288 16.10 6.10 9.26
C ASP A 288 16.11 4.63 8.80
N SER A 289 15.83 3.67 9.71
CA SER A 289 15.80 2.23 9.38
C SER A 289 14.43 1.56 9.54
N LEU A 290 13.44 2.22 10.17
CA LEU A 290 12.15 1.62 10.47
C LEU A 290 10.99 2.51 10.01
N ARG A 291 10.03 1.92 9.29
CA ARG A 291 8.72 2.52 9.00
C ARG A 291 7.61 1.59 9.48
N LEU A 292 6.61 2.17 10.12
CA LEU A 292 5.44 1.46 10.63
C LEU A 292 4.17 2.08 10.04
N GLU A 293 3.35 1.26 9.39
CA GLU A 293 2.01 1.64 8.94
C GLU A 293 1.02 1.07 9.94
N ILE A 294 0.40 1.96 10.71
CA ILE A 294 -0.48 1.63 11.84
C ILE A 294 -1.91 2.00 11.48
N GLY A 295 -2.70 0.99 11.18
CA GLY A 295 -4.10 1.21 10.82
C GLY A 295 -4.94 1.53 12.05
N ILE A 296 -5.27 2.79 12.31
CA ILE A 296 -6.25 3.24 13.33
C ILE A 296 -7.66 3.16 12.77
N GLN A 297 -7.86 3.65 11.58
CA GLN A 297 -9.08 3.69 10.76
C GLN A 297 -10.15 4.63 11.31
N THR A 298 -10.63 4.46 12.53
CA THR A 298 -11.51 5.36 13.26
C THR A 298 -11.32 5.20 14.77
N LEU A 299 -11.52 6.25 15.52
CA LEU A 299 -11.54 6.26 16.99
C LEU A 299 -12.98 6.28 17.57
N ASN A 300 -13.99 6.12 16.72
CA ASN A 300 -15.37 5.98 17.13
C ASN A 300 -15.69 4.50 17.45
N PRO A 301 -15.98 4.15 18.73
CA PRO A 301 -16.19 2.75 19.12
C PRO A 301 -17.39 2.07 18.43
N GLU A 302 -18.46 2.83 18.16
CA GLU A 302 -19.65 2.31 17.50
C GLU A 302 -19.36 1.97 16.03
N VAL A 303 -18.61 2.84 15.34
CA VAL A 303 -18.18 2.61 13.97
C VAL A 303 -17.22 1.43 13.91
N CYS A 304 -16.25 1.34 14.84
CA CYS A 304 -15.36 0.19 14.96
C CYS A 304 -16.13 -1.13 15.07
N ALA A 305 -17.12 -1.19 15.99
CA ALA A 305 -17.95 -2.39 16.17
C ALA A 305 -18.75 -2.73 14.90
N ARG A 306 -19.30 -1.70 14.25
CA ARG A 306 -20.12 -1.84 13.03
C ARG A 306 -19.36 -2.43 11.87
N ILE A 307 -18.14 -2.00 11.62
CA ILE A 307 -17.25 -2.49 10.54
C ILE A 307 -16.47 -3.74 10.95
N ARG A 308 -16.82 -4.38 12.05
CA ARG A 308 -16.13 -5.55 12.62
C ARG A 308 -14.61 -5.35 12.72
N ARG A 309 -14.19 -4.15 13.06
CA ARG A 309 -12.80 -3.90 13.39
C ARG A 309 -12.55 -4.47 14.78
N PRO A 310 -11.81 -5.55 14.95
CA PRO A 310 -11.74 -6.23 16.25
C PRO A 310 -10.65 -5.65 17.13
N GLY A 311 -10.95 -5.67 18.41
CA GLY A 311 -9.95 -5.97 19.41
C GLY A 311 -9.52 -7.45 19.29
N TRP A 312 -8.33 -7.77 19.74
CA TRP A 312 -7.80 -9.14 19.75
C TRP A 312 -8.74 -10.08 20.52
N ARG A 313 -9.07 -11.25 19.92
CA ARG A 313 -9.87 -12.32 20.54
C ARG A 313 -11.23 -11.88 21.10
N ASN A 314 -12.05 -11.20 20.32
CA ASN A 314 -13.41 -10.78 20.71
C ASN A 314 -13.46 -9.72 21.84
N GLN A 315 -12.36 -9.09 22.20
CA GLN A 315 -12.37 -7.92 23.05
C GLN A 315 -12.88 -6.71 22.26
N SER A 316 -13.70 -5.87 22.90
CA SER A 316 -14.09 -4.59 22.31
C SER A 316 -12.84 -3.73 22.06
N ILE A 317 -12.81 -3.01 20.94
CA ILE A 317 -11.74 -2.05 20.69
C ILE A 317 -11.77 -1.01 21.82
N ASN A 318 -10.60 -0.77 22.38
CA ASN A 318 -10.36 0.37 23.24
C ASN A 318 -9.52 1.40 22.46
N PRO A 319 -10.14 2.45 21.90
CA PRO A 319 -9.43 3.48 21.15
C PRO A 319 -8.30 4.14 21.94
N GLU A 320 -8.45 4.23 23.26
CA GLU A 320 -7.41 4.83 24.11
C GLU A 320 -6.15 3.96 24.14
N LYS A 321 -6.30 2.65 24.19
CA LYS A 321 -5.16 1.73 24.10
C LYS A 321 -4.41 1.84 22.76
N GLU A 322 -5.14 2.05 21.68
CA GLU A 322 -4.50 2.29 20.37
C GLU A 322 -3.70 3.62 20.36
N LEU A 323 -4.25 4.66 20.98
CA LEU A 323 -3.53 5.94 21.14
C LEU A 323 -2.32 5.82 22.09
N GLU A 324 -2.42 5.03 23.15
CA GLU A 324 -1.28 4.70 24.02
C GLU A 324 -0.16 4.02 23.25
N THR A 325 -0.50 3.09 22.36
CA THR A 325 0.50 2.45 21.47
C THR A 325 1.19 3.49 20.58
N ILE A 326 0.45 4.42 19.97
CA ILE A 326 1.03 5.49 19.16
C ILE A 326 1.93 6.40 20.01
N ARG A 327 1.50 6.82 21.20
CA ARG A 327 2.32 7.63 22.13
C ARG A 327 3.62 6.90 22.51
N PHE A 328 3.52 5.60 22.82
CA PHE A 328 4.68 4.77 23.12
C PHE A 328 5.67 4.72 21.95
N LEU A 329 5.20 4.31 20.78
CA LEU A 329 6.04 4.20 19.58
C LEU A 329 6.73 5.53 19.26
N ARG A 330 5.97 6.64 19.34
CA ARG A 330 6.52 7.97 19.13
C ARG A 330 7.62 8.34 20.12
N LYS A 331 7.43 8.03 21.41
CA LYS A 331 8.36 8.42 22.47
C LYS A 331 9.60 7.52 22.54
N LYS A 332 9.44 6.24 22.18
CA LYS A 332 10.45 5.21 22.45
C LYS A 332 11.18 4.69 21.23
N THR A 333 10.72 4.99 20.02
CA THR A 333 11.34 4.53 18.76
C THR A 333 11.89 5.69 17.94
N ASN A 334 12.70 5.36 16.92
CA ASN A 334 13.12 6.29 15.86
C ASN A 334 12.33 6.07 14.57
N ALA A 335 11.21 5.36 14.63
CA ALA A 335 10.42 4.99 13.46
C ALA A 335 9.78 6.19 12.75
N ILE A 336 9.58 6.07 11.45
CA ILE A 336 8.58 6.87 10.74
C ILE A 336 7.26 6.11 10.85
N ILE A 337 6.26 6.69 11.50
CA ILE A 337 4.96 6.07 11.75
C ILE A 337 3.92 6.72 10.85
N HIS A 338 3.24 5.91 10.07
CA HIS A 338 2.04 6.31 9.33
C HIS A 338 0.83 5.83 10.13
N ALA A 339 0.02 6.77 10.61
CA ALA A 339 -1.21 6.48 11.35
C ALA A 339 -2.42 6.76 10.45
N ASP A 340 -3.15 5.70 10.07
CA ASP A 340 -4.16 5.77 9.02
C ASP A 340 -5.57 5.93 9.59
N LEU A 341 -6.33 6.88 9.04
CA LEU A 341 -7.75 7.07 9.26
C LEU A 341 -8.51 6.90 7.94
N ILE A 342 -9.75 6.41 8.02
CA ILE A 342 -10.64 6.24 6.85
C ILE A 342 -11.89 7.10 7.04
N ALA A 343 -12.11 8.04 6.14
CA ALA A 343 -13.35 8.82 6.08
C ALA A 343 -14.41 8.13 5.22
N GLY A 344 -15.67 8.28 5.61
CA GLY A 344 -16.82 7.71 4.91
C GLY A 344 -17.25 6.34 5.44
N LEU A 345 -16.81 5.93 6.62
CA LEU A 345 -17.25 4.71 7.27
C LEU A 345 -18.76 4.80 7.64
N PRO A 346 -19.50 3.66 7.64
CA PRO A 346 -20.94 3.67 7.85
C PRO A 346 -21.34 4.29 9.20
N GLY A 347 -22.15 5.36 9.15
CA GLY A 347 -22.66 6.06 10.32
C GLY A 347 -21.66 6.94 11.06
N GLU A 348 -20.51 7.27 10.46
CA GLU A 348 -19.58 8.27 10.95
C GLU A 348 -19.84 9.61 10.24
N ASP A 349 -20.14 10.64 11.05
CA ASP A 349 -20.32 12.01 10.56
C ASP A 349 -19.01 12.83 10.60
N LEU A 350 -19.04 14.03 10.00
CA LEU A 350 -17.89 14.91 9.94
C LEU A 350 -17.35 15.31 11.32
N GLN A 351 -18.23 15.52 12.29
CA GLN A 351 -17.83 15.90 13.64
C GLN A 351 -17.17 14.72 14.38
N SER A 352 -17.72 13.52 14.25
CA SER A 352 -17.12 12.30 14.82
C SER A 352 -15.75 12.03 14.24
N PHE A 353 -15.62 12.12 12.91
CA PHE A 353 -14.35 11.99 12.22
C PHE A 353 -13.34 13.04 12.70
N GLY A 354 -13.76 14.32 12.79
CA GLY A 354 -12.93 15.42 13.28
C GLY A 354 -12.46 15.22 14.72
N ARG A 355 -13.35 14.78 15.62
CA ARG A 355 -12.95 14.42 16.99
C ARG A 355 -11.94 13.28 17.03
N GLY A 356 -12.10 12.27 16.18
CA GLY A 356 -11.14 11.18 16.05
C GLY A 356 -9.77 11.68 15.56
N PHE A 357 -9.78 12.54 14.54
CA PHE A 357 -8.56 13.17 14.04
C PHE A 357 -7.84 13.98 15.12
N ASP A 358 -8.55 14.83 15.85
CA ASP A 358 -7.96 15.67 16.90
C ASP A 358 -7.39 14.84 18.05
N ARG A 359 -8.06 13.76 18.46
CA ARG A 359 -7.53 12.82 19.46
C ARG A 359 -6.22 12.16 18.99
N LEU A 360 -6.17 11.74 17.73
CA LEU A 360 -4.94 11.19 17.14
C LEU A 360 -3.85 12.27 17.06
N TRP A 361 -4.21 13.49 16.63
CA TRP A 361 -3.27 14.60 16.58
C TRP A 361 -2.70 14.91 17.96
N GLN A 362 -3.50 14.97 19.00
CA GLN A 362 -3.05 15.17 20.38
C GLN A 362 -2.07 14.08 20.80
N ALA A 363 -2.37 12.81 20.53
CA ALA A 363 -1.46 11.71 20.86
C ALA A 363 -0.10 11.82 20.18
N VAL A 364 -0.04 12.41 18.98
CA VAL A 364 1.21 12.61 18.24
C VAL A 364 1.88 13.96 18.49
N SER A 365 1.21 14.94 19.07
CA SER A 365 1.73 16.28 19.33
C SER A 365 2.15 16.54 20.79
N GLU A 366 1.66 15.79 21.77
CA GLU A 366 1.82 16.02 23.23
C GLU A 366 3.26 16.14 23.79
N VAL A 367 4.30 15.89 23.03
CA VAL A 367 5.68 15.89 23.54
C VAL A 367 6.33 17.29 23.59
N ARG A 368 5.62 18.37 23.24
CA ARG A 368 6.16 19.74 23.30
C ARG A 368 5.89 20.52 24.60
N SER A 369 5.12 19.99 25.57
CA SER A 369 4.61 20.75 26.71
C SER A 369 5.41 20.67 28.02
N GLU A 370 6.54 19.99 28.08
CA GLU A 370 7.41 20.03 29.27
C GLU A 370 8.65 20.90 29.00
N LYS A 371 8.50 22.17 29.08
CA LYS A 371 9.35 23.32 29.41
C LYS A 371 9.24 24.45 28.38
N GLY A 372 8.25 25.30 28.63
CA GLY A 372 8.28 26.66 28.15
C GLY A 372 9.35 27.44 28.90
N GLU A 373 10.46 27.74 28.28
CA GLU A 373 11.24 28.95 28.54
C GLU A 373 11.47 29.61 27.19
N VAL A 374 10.72 30.68 27.00
CA VAL A 374 10.93 31.66 25.94
C VAL A 374 12.30 32.31 26.22
N ARG A 375 13.28 32.01 25.41
CA ARG A 375 14.42 32.90 25.20
C ARG A 375 14.19 33.66 23.90
N SER A 376 13.83 34.93 24.07
CA SER A 376 13.95 35.94 23.06
C SER A 376 15.45 36.07 22.73
N GLU A 377 15.86 35.66 21.54
CA GLU A 377 17.13 36.08 20.95
C GLU A 377 16.87 36.81 19.66
N GLU A 378 17.45 38.00 19.66
CA GLU A 378 17.37 39.05 18.63
C GLU A 378 17.90 38.58 17.28
N ARG A 379 17.43 39.26 16.28
CA ARG A 379 17.74 39.06 14.85
C ARG A 379 19.21 39.39 14.58
N GLU A 380 19.93 38.51 13.91
CA GLU A 380 21.01 38.86 13.00
C GLU A 380 21.07 37.94 11.78
N ASP A 381 21.04 38.57 10.65
CA ASP A 381 21.45 38.26 9.29
C ASP A 381 21.24 36.88 8.63
N GLY A 382 20.41 36.92 7.62
CA GLY A 382 20.21 35.90 6.62
C GLY A 382 21.38 35.69 5.69
N LYS A 383 21.94 34.47 5.73
CA LYS A 383 22.59 33.76 4.62
C LYS A 383 23.25 32.48 5.14
N GLU A 384 22.49 31.47 5.48
CA GLU A 384 23.01 30.08 5.68
C GLU A 384 21.93 29.16 6.22
N ARG A 385 20.73 29.19 5.65
CA ARG A 385 19.60 28.34 6.08
C ARG A 385 19.06 27.40 5.02
N ARG A 386 19.90 26.88 4.12
CA ARG A 386 19.41 25.93 3.09
C ARG A 386 19.72 24.46 3.29
N GLU A 387 20.51 24.08 4.30
CA GLU A 387 20.87 22.67 4.54
C GLU A 387 20.66 22.15 5.97
N LYS A 388 20.05 22.93 6.87
CA LYS A 388 19.89 22.54 8.30
C LYS A 388 18.47 22.20 8.73
N SER A 389 17.49 22.07 7.84
CA SER A 389 16.11 21.72 8.23
C SER A 389 15.88 20.21 8.50
N GLU A 390 16.86 19.36 8.22
CA GLU A 390 16.77 17.91 8.42
C GLU A 390 17.49 17.38 9.66
N ARG A 391 18.24 18.23 10.41
CA ARG A 391 19.00 17.78 11.58
C ARG A 391 18.68 18.64 12.80
N ARG A 392 17.54 18.39 13.45
CA ARG A 392 17.41 18.75 14.87
C ARG A 392 17.37 17.46 15.70
N ASN A 393 18.56 16.92 15.97
CA ASN A 393 18.75 16.13 17.17
C ASN A 393 18.53 17.10 18.35
N ASP A 394 17.55 16.79 19.21
CA ASP A 394 17.46 17.41 20.52
C ASP A 394 18.78 17.10 21.25
N GLU A 395 19.42 18.11 21.84
CA GLU A 395 20.77 18.03 22.44
C GLU A 395 20.92 17.00 23.57
N ARG A 396 19.86 16.22 23.87
CA ARG A 396 19.80 15.19 24.90
C ARG A 396 19.74 13.76 24.38
N GLY A 397 19.81 13.52 23.06
CA GLY A 397 19.76 12.16 22.52
C GLY A 397 18.43 11.43 22.71
N GLU A 398 17.34 12.15 23.00
CA GLU A 398 16.02 11.54 23.11
C GLU A 398 15.51 11.09 21.74
N LYS A 399 15.16 9.81 21.66
CA LYS A 399 14.53 9.19 20.48
C LYS A 399 13.16 9.82 20.27
N LYS A 400 12.88 10.27 19.05
CA LYS A 400 11.55 10.79 18.67
C LYS A 400 11.16 10.29 17.29
N ALA A 401 10.20 9.39 17.25
CA ALA A 401 9.59 8.97 16.00
C ALA A 401 8.86 10.15 15.33
N ARG A 402 8.92 10.20 13.99
CA ARG A 402 8.09 11.08 13.18
C ARG A 402 6.75 10.39 12.93
N VAL A 403 5.64 11.05 13.23
CA VAL A 403 4.31 10.52 12.95
C VAL A 403 3.66 11.33 11.84
N GLU A 404 3.15 10.64 10.83
CA GLU A 404 2.40 11.17 9.69
C GLU A 404 0.96 10.63 9.77
N ILE A 405 -0.04 11.52 9.88
CA ILE A 405 -1.44 11.12 9.84
C ILE A 405 -1.85 11.02 8.37
N GLN A 406 -2.25 9.83 7.95
CA GLN A 406 -2.74 9.57 6.59
C GLN A 406 -4.26 9.45 6.60
N LEU A 407 -4.91 10.13 5.67
CA LEU A 407 -6.37 10.09 5.52
C LEU A 407 -6.74 9.34 4.25
N GLY A 408 -7.37 8.18 4.41
CA GLY A 408 -7.98 7.40 3.34
C GLY A 408 -9.45 7.77 3.14
N ILE A 409 -9.92 7.61 1.92
CA ILE A 409 -11.36 7.67 1.59
C ILE A 409 -11.84 6.23 1.40
N LEU A 410 -12.93 5.87 2.06
CA LEU A 410 -13.50 4.53 1.96
C LEU A 410 -13.74 4.13 0.50
N LYS A 411 -13.43 2.88 0.20
CA LYS A 411 -13.68 2.27 -1.10
C LYS A 411 -14.53 1.02 -0.93
N GLN A 412 -15.51 0.84 -1.81
CA GLN A 412 -16.23 -0.42 -1.88
C GLN A 412 -15.50 -1.37 -2.83
N LEU A 413 -14.45 -2.01 -2.33
CA LEU A 413 -13.72 -3.00 -3.12
C LEU A 413 -14.65 -4.16 -3.48
N PRO A 414 -14.60 -4.67 -4.73
CA PRO A 414 -15.41 -5.82 -5.13
C PRO A 414 -15.24 -6.98 -4.15
N GLY A 415 -16.35 -7.56 -3.67
CA GLY A 415 -16.34 -8.64 -2.70
C GLY A 415 -16.18 -8.23 -1.22
N ALA A 416 -15.81 -6.99 -0.91
CA ALA A 416 -15.68 -6.54 0.48
C ALA A 416 -17.03 -6.51 1.20
N PRO A 417 -17.14 -7.03 2.44
CA PRO A 417 -18.40 -7.12 3.19
C PRO A 417 -19.04 -5.77 3.53
N ILE A 418 -18.32 -4.67 3.39
CA ILE A 418 -18.81 -3.32 3.70
C ILE A 418 -20.08 -2.96 2.92
N SER A 419 -20.33 -3.59 1.78
CA SER A 419 -21.52 -3.39 0.94
C SER A 419 -22.84 -3.66 1.69
N ARG A 420 -22.85 -4.50 2.72
CA ARG A 420 -24.03 -4.78 3.54
C ARG A 420 -24.59 -3.57 4.26
N HIS A 421 -23.82 -2.52 4.38
CA HIS A 421 -24.21 -1.27 5.03
C HIS A 421 -24.83 -0.24 4.09
N ASN A 422 -24.80 -0.48 2.77
CA ASN A 422 -25.17 0.51 1.77
C ASN A 422 -26.59 1.06 1.98
N GLU A 423 -27.57 0.19 2.14
CA GLU A 423 -28.97 0.60 2.31
C GLU A 423 -29.21 1.31 3.66
N THR A 424 -28.71 0.73 4.76
CA THR A 424 -28.92 1.26 6.11
C THR A 424 -28.32 2.64 6.32
N PHE A 425 -27.16 2.91 5.71
CA PHE A 425 -26.43 4.16 5.90
C PHE A 425 -26.38 5.03 4.64
N GLY A 426 -27.25 4.76 3.64
CA GLY A 426 -27.34 5.55 2.43
C GLY A 426 -26.02 5.69 1.69
N MET A 427 -25.20 4.64 1.67
CA MET A 427 -23.84 4.71 1.13
C MET A 427 -23.87 4.60 -0.39
N ARG A 428 -23.38 5.61 -1.07
CA ARG A 428 -23.25 5.64 -2.53
C ARG A 428 -21.79 5.72 -2.92
N TYR A 429 -21.39 4.86 -3.84
CA TYR A 429 -20.02 4.74 -4.31
C TYR A 429 -19.91 5.01 -5.81
N ASN A 430 -18.73 5.44 -6.24
CA ASN A 430 -18.41 5.47 -7.66
C ASN A 430 -18.38 4.02 -8.19
N CYS A 431 -19.07 3.78 -9.32
CA CYS A 431 -19.12 2.46 -9.94
C CYS A 431 -17.83 2.07 -10.67
N LYS A 432 -16.93 3.05 -10.91
CA LYS A 432 -15.64 2.82 -11.56
C LYS A 432 -14.51 2.79 -10.52
N PRO A 433 -13.44 2.03 -10.77
CA PRO A 433 -12.25 2.09 -9.94
C PRO A 433 -11.76 3.53 -9.74
N PRO A 434 -11.34 3.92 -8.57
CA PRO A 434 -11.09 3.11 -7.36
C PRO A 434 -12.29 2.95 -6.41
N TYR A 435 -13.53 3.05 -6.86
CA TYR A 435 -14.77 2.78 -6.11
C TYR A 435 -14.92 3.61 -4.81
N ASN A 436 -14.49 4.85 -4.84
CA ASN A 436 -14.57 5.73 -3.68
C ASN A 436 -16.01 5.99 -3.26
N ILE A 437 -16.23 6.07 -1.95
CA ILE A 437 -17.48 6.60 -1.39
C ILE A 437 -17.70 8.04 -1.87
N GLU A 438 -18.92 8.35 -2.30
CA GLU A 438 -19.35 9.67 -2.75
C GLU A 438 -20.31 10.34 -1.77
N GLU A 439 -21.08 9.55 -1.03
CA GLU A 439 -22.08 10.04 -0.09
C GLU A 439 -22.45 8.96 0.92
N THR A 440 -22.85 9.37 2.12
CA THR A 440 -23.54 8.54 3.12
C THR A 440 -24.70 9.34 3.72
N SER A 441 -25.57 8.70 4.50
CA SER A 441 -26.63 9.43 5.24
C SER A 441 -26.08 10.47 6.25
N SER A 442 -24.79 10.37 6.62
CA SER A 442 -24.13 11.23 7.62
C SER A 442 -23.05 12.15 7.04
N LEU A 443 -22.63 11.93 5.81
CA LEU A 443 -21.63 12.74 5.09
C LEU A 443 -22.13 13.03 3.68
N SER A 444 -22.30 14.30 3.36
CA SER A 444 -22.66 14.76 2.04
C SER A 444 -21.51 14.59 1.02
N VAL A 445 -21.83 14.70 -0.26
CA VAL A 445 -20.82 14.77 -1.35
C VAL A 445 -19.81 15.89 -1.08
N ASP A 446 -20.28 17.04 -0.59
CA ASP A 446 -19.45 18.20 -0.28
C ASP A 446 -18.52 17.94 0.92
N ASP A 447 -19.02 17.34 1.99
CA ASP A 447 -18.19 16.96 3.14
C ASP A 447 -17.06 16.02 2.74
N LEU A 448 -17.36 14.99 1.95
CA LEU A 448 -16.35 14.05 1.47
C LEU A 448 -15.34 14.71 0.53
N GLN A 449 -15.78 15.65 -0.30
CA GLN A 449 -14.85 16.43 -1.13
C GLN A 449 -13.95 17.34 -0.29
N ARG A 450 -14.47 17.97 0.75
CA ARG A 450 -13.70 18.76 1.71
C ARG A 450 -12.68 17.92 2.45
N ILE A 451 -13.04 16.71 2.88
CA ILE A 451 -12.08 15.77 3.51
C ILE A 451 -10.99 15.33 2.51
N LYS A 452 -11.32 15.10 1.24
CA LYS A 452 -10.32 14.81 0.19
C LYS A 452 -9.32 15.96 0.01
N ASN A 453 -9.82 17.20 0.01
CA ASN A 453 -8.97 18.38 -0.09
C ASN A 453 -8.09 18.53 1.16
N PHE A 454 -8.68 18.36 2.35
CA PHE A 454 -7.97 18.34 3.62
C PHE A 454 -6.82 17.33 3.59
N ALA A 455 -7.09 16.07 3.22
CA ALA A 455 -6.08 15.01 3.14
C ALA A 455 -4.91 15.38 2.22
N ALA A 456 -5.21 15.94 1.04
CA ALA A 456 -4.20 16.35 0.08
C ALA A 456 -3.32 17.51 0.60
N PHE A 457 -3.91 18.50 1.24
CA PHE A 457 -3.16 19.64 1.80
C PHE A 457 -2.43 19.25 3.10
N TRP A 458 -3.03 18.39 3.94
CA TRP A 458 -2.39 17.86 5.14
C TRP A 458 -1.10 17.11 4.81
N GLU A 459 -1.16 16.19 3.86
CA GLU A 459 0.03 15.46 3.39
C GLU A 459 1.12 16.42 2.92
N ARG A 460 0.77 17.46 2.16
CA ARG A 460 1.73 18.36 1.55
C ARG A 460 2.30 19.42 2.51
N LEU A 461 1.52 19.85 3.50
CA LEU A 461 1.91 20.92 4.41
C LEU A 461 2.40 20.39 5.76
N VAL A 462 1.62 19.50 6.39
CA VAL A 462 1.90 19.05 7.77
C VAL A 462 2.82 17.82 7.78
N ASN A 463 2.45 16.75 7.05
CA ASN A 463 3.29 15.55 7.00
C ASN A 463 4.68 15.82 6.40
N ARG A 464 4.80 16.78 5.48
CA ARG A 464 6.09 17.22 4.91
C ARG A 464 6.85 18.23 5.77
N GLY A 465 6.30 18.59 6.93
CA GLY A 465 6.93 19.53 7.87
C GLY A 465 7.05 20.97 7.35
N LEU A 466 6.16 21.38 6.42
CA LEU A 466 6.16 22.74 5.86
C LEU A 466 5.28 23.71 6.67
N LEU A 467 4.31 23.18 7.41
CA LEU A 467 3.44 23.90 8.32
C LEU A 467 3.48 23.22 9.68
N PHE A 468 3.76 23.99 10.71
CA PHE A 468 3.75 23.50 12.09
C PHE A 468 2.47 23.99 12.76
N LEU A 469 1.72 23.06 13.35
CA LEU A 469 0.49 23.34 14.09
C LEU A 469 0.77 23.18 15.58
N GLU A 470 0.16 24.04 16.38
CA GLU A 470 0.20 23.94 17.83
C GLU A 470 -0.65 22.74 18.31
N ASN A 471 -0.40 22.32 19.56
CA ASN A 471 -1.22 21.31 20.22
C ASN A 471 -2.65 21.80 20.38
N GLY A 472 -3.63 20.90 20.27
CA GLY A 472 -5.03 21.20 20.50
C GLY A 472 -5.95 20.64 19.42
N PHE A 473 -7.14 21.25 19.32
CA PHE A 473 -8.13 20.90 18.32
C PHE A 473 -7.77 21.58 16.98
N VAL A 474 -7.31 20.82 16.02
CA VAL A 474 -6.77 21.33 14.76
C VAL A 474 -7.65 21.04 13.56
N PHE A 475 -8.55 20.06 13.66
CA PHE A 475 -9.33 19.60 12.50
C PHE A 475 -10.14 20.73 11.85
N GLU A 476 -10.97 21.43 12.62
CA GLU A 476 -11.80 22.52 12.07
C GLU A 476 -10.95 23.68 11.52
N LYS A 477 -9.87 24.04 12.23
CA LYS A 477 -8.96 25.12 11.77
C LYS A 477 -8.28 24.76 10.46
N PHE A 478 -7.79 23.53 10.35
CA PHE A 478 -7.13 23.10 9.13
C PHE A 478 -8.15 22.83 8.00
N MET A 479 -9.38 22.42 8.31
CA MET A 479 -10.46 22.32 7.34
C MET A 479 -10.76 23.69 6.72
N ALA A 480 -10.87 24.75 7.52
CA ALA A 480 -11.06 26.11 7.04
C ALA A 480 -9.88 26.58 6.16
N LEU A 481 -8.64 26.27 6.55
CA LEU A 481 -7.45 26.53 5.72
C LEU A 481 -7.53 25.76 4.38
N SER A 482 -7.87 24.50 4.43
CA SER A 482 -8.01 23.63 3.25
C SER A 482 -9.07 24.19 2.28
N ASP A 483 -10.23 24.59 2.80
CA ASP A 483 -11.31 25.19 2.00
C ASP A 483 -10.85 26.49 1.32
N ALA A 484 -10.16 27.36 2.06
CA ALA A 484 -9.61 28.61 1.53
C ALA A 484 -8.51 28.39 0.47
N LEU A 485 -7.64 27.38 0.68
CA LEU A 485 -6.64 26.99 -0.32
C LEU A 485 -7.29 26.42 -1.58
N PHE A 486 -8.30 25.58 -1.43
CA PHE A 486 -9.02 25.04 -2.56
C PHE A 486 -9.79 26.11 -3.33
N ALA A 487 -10.44 27.03 -2.63
CA ALA A 487 -11.11 28.19 -3.26
C ALA A 487 -10.13 29.06 -4.06
N HIS A 488 -8.89 29.21 -3.58
CA HIS A 488 -7.87 29.99 -4.25
C HIS A 488 -7.27 29.29 -5.48
N PHE A 489 -6.90 28.02 -5.36
CA PHE A 489 -6.20 27.28 -6.42
C PHE A 489 -7.11 26.51 -7.39
N GLY A 490 -8.39 26.29 -7.04
CA GLY A 490 -9.33 25.45 -7.80
C GLY A 490 -8.93 23.98 -7.90
N LYS A 491 -7.86 23.55 -7.20
CA LYS A 491 -7.30 22.19 -7.22
C LYS A 491 -6.53 21.90 -5.94
N ASN A 492 -6.32 20.61 -5.64
CA ASN A 492 -5.57 20.16 -4.48
C ASN A 492 -4.26 19.42 -4.85
N TRP A 493 -3.92 19.34 -6.15
CA TRP A 493 -2.71 18.73 -6.67
C TRP A 493 -2.06 19.56 -7.77
N GLY A 494 -0.77 19.30 -8.09
CA GLY A 494 -0.06 20.04 -9.15
C GLY A 494 0.11 21.55 -8.86
N ILE A 495 0.09 21.95 -7.59
CA ILE A 495 0.36 23.32 -7.14
C ILE A 495 1.85 23.42 -6.80
N ASP A 496 2.50 24.50 -7.21
CA ASP A 496 3.90 24.75 -6.84
C ASP A 496 4.06 24.77 -5.31
N LYS A 497 5.17 24.21 -4.83
CA LYS A 497 5.43 24.07 -3.39
C LYS A 497 5.53 25.43 -2.69
N ASN A 498 6.24 26.38 -3.29
CA ASN A 498 6.50 27.68 -2.68
C ASN A 498 5.22 28.55 -2.69
N GLU A 499 4.44 28.49 -3.78
CA GLU A 499 3.13 29.15 -3.84
C GLU A 499 2.18 28.61 -2.76
N LEU A 500 2.14 27.29 -2.59
CA LEU A 500 1.30 26.66 -1.57
C LEU A 500 1.69 27.11 -0.16
N ILE A 501 2.98 27.10 0.17
CA ILE A 501 3.49 27.54 1.48
C ILE A 501 3.15 29.01 1.72
N LYS A 502 3.45 29.87 0.74
CA LYS A 502 3.18 31.30 0.84
C LYS A 502 1.70 31.57 1.10
N LYS A 503 0.82 30.94 0.30
CA LYS A 503 -0.62 31.14 0.46
C LYS A 503 -1.15 30.59 1.78
N ALA A 504 -0.66 29.43 2.22
CA ALA A 504 -1.02 28.88 3.52
C ALA A 504 -0.62 29.80 4.67
N ALA A 505 0.58 30.38 4.63
CA ALA A 505 1.04 31.37 5.62
C ALA A 505 0.19 32.64 5.61
N ASP A 506 -0.16 33.17 4.43
CA ASP A 506 -1.01 34.35 4.29
C ASP A 506 -2.41 34.16 4.92
N ILE A 507 -3.01 32.95 4.74
CA ILE A 507 -4.33 32.63 5.28
C ILE A 507 -4.26 32.38 6.79
N PHE A 508 -3.25 31.62 7.23
CA PHE A 508 -3.11 31.25 8.65
C PHE A 508 -2.60 32.42 9.52
N ARG A 509 -2.12 33.53 8.90
CA ARG A 509 -1.50 34.67 9.57
C ARG A 509 -0.44 34.25 10.62
N ILE A 510 0.46 33.39 10.18
CA ILE A 510 1.64 32.94 10.94
C ILE A 510 2.83 33.86 10.59
#